data_f80d91d92ef8558ae6b18909864c5387
#
_entry.id   f80d91d92ef8558ae6b18909864c5387
#
_cell.length_a   1.000
_cell.length_b   1.000
_cell.length_c   1.000
_cell.angle_alpha   90.00
_cell.angle_beta   90.00
_cell.angle_gamma   90.00
#
_symmetry.space_group_name_H-M   'P 1'
#
loop_
_entity.id
_entity.type
_entity.pdbx_description
1 polymer ?
#
loop_
_entity_poly.entity_id
_entity_poly.type
_entity_poly.pdbx_seq_one_letter_code
_entity_poly.pdbx_strand_id
1 'polypeptide(L)'
;MSKVLYIGWFGLPETAAGIRVYQIAKVLREAGNDVIFLCLSQPTAGKCAEIEYDGFHYILKGQSKSKIKNVENIFCGCADFCVIKDTIITEKPDTIIVYNEKERLTKKIISFCHPRGITVGADVTEWYELSRSKKWNYVVAKNVDYRIRTMDSKLDYIISISPFLTAYYQSHGCKNVIEIPPIMDCVKSEIVPTSHGVRHLVYAGAPAQKDLLLPYLIAIKDINDDRVKVVADIVGVTKEQVRTLLQIDDLEKSGIIAYGRVPHEECVKVIEKADFSILFRENLRYAKAGFSTKLSESLSLGIPVLCNAVGGADEIITDGFNGIKIEGCDSVSIMKAIERILLLDEGSIDAMKQHATETAKQRFVGELYTSVLDRAVNMKP
;
A
#
# COMPACT_ATOMS: atom_id res chain seq x y z
N MET A 1 5.75 -27.92 -1.40
CA MET A 1 4.69 -27.56 -0.41
C MET A 1 5.38 -27.23 0.89
N SER A 2 5.37 -25.96 1.27
CA SER A 2 6.00 -25.48 2.51
C SER A 2 4.96 -24.96 3.48
N LYS A 3 5.24 -25.10 4.78
CA LYS A 3 4.51 -24.43 5.85
C LYS A 3 5.14 -23.08 6.10
N VAL A 4 4.38 -22.01 5.82
CA VAL A 4 4.82 -20.62 5.87
C VAL A 4 4.26 -19.95 7.13
N LEU A 5 5.11 -19.37 7.96
CA LEU A 5 4.69 -18.55 9.09
C LEU A 5 4.89 -17.06 8.73
N TYR A 6 3.82 -16.33 8.53
CA TYR A 6 3.83 -14.89 8.24
C TYR A 6 3.72 -14.10 9.55
N ILE A 7 4.71 -13.27 9.86
CA ILE A 7 4.84 -12.61 11.16
C ILE A 7 4.85 -11.10 10.98
N GLY A 8 4.08 -10.36 11.77
CA GLY A 8 4.20 -8.90 11.78
C GLY A 8 3.04 -8.15 12.40
N TRP A 9 3.09 -6.82 12.21
CA TRP A 9 2.11 -5.86 12.73
C TRP A 9 1.11 -5.47 11.62
N PHE A 10 0.31 -6.41 11.14
CA PHE A 10 -0.60 -6.19 10.01
C PHE A 10 -2.09 -6.27 10.36
N GLY A 11 -2.47 -7.03 11.38
CA GLY A 11 -3.89 -7.25 11.73
C GLY A 11 -4.64 -8.15 10.74
N LEU A 12 -5.96 -8.15 10.84
CA LEU A 12 -6.85 -8.78 9.86
C LEU A 12 -6.90 -7.93 8.58
N PRO A 13 -7.47 -8.46 7.46
CA PRO A 13 -7.52 -7.75 6.17
C PRO A 13 -8.53 -6.58 6.15
N GLU A 14 -8.51 -5.75 7.17
CA GLU A 14 -9.27 -4.50 7.32
C GLU A 14 -8.39 -3.26 7.11
N THR A 15 -7.07 -3.45 7.06
CA THR A 15 -6.08 -2.40 6.86
C THR A 15 -5.26 -2.67 5.60
N ALA A 16 -4.61 -1.65 5.05
CA ALA A 16 -3.74 -1.82 3.87
C ALA A 16 -2.64 -2.88 4.11
N ALA A 17 -2.08 -2.95 5.32
CA ALA A 17 -1.09 -3.95 5.71
C ALA A 17 -1.70 -5.36 5.77
N GLY A 18 -2.86 -5.50 6.42
CA GLY A 18 -3.58 -6.77 6.52
C GLY A 18 -4.03 -7.29 5.16
N ILE A 19 -4.57 -6.42 4.30
CA ILE A 19 -4.96 -6.76 2.93
C ILE A 19 -3.76 -7.28 2.13
N ARG A 20 -2.62 -6.56 2.17
CA ARG A 20 -1.41 -6.99 1.45
C ARG A 20 -0.95 -8.38 1.88
N VAL A 21 -0.80 -8.59 3.18
CA VAL A 21 -0.32 -9.87 3.73
C VAL A 21 -1.28 -11.01 3.39
N TYR A 22 -2.58 -10.76 3.49
CA TYR A 22 -3.63 -11.70 3.12
C TYR A 22 -3.60 -12.05 1.62
N GLN A 23 -3.43 -11.08 0.73
CA GLN A 23 -3.34 -11.32 -0.72
C GLN A 23 -2.11 -12.16 -1.10
N ILE A 24 -0.95 -11.87 -0.52
CA ILE A 24 0.25 -12.70 -0.72
C ILE A 24 0.02 -14.12 -0.21
N ALA A 25 -0.64 -14.28 0.93
CA ALA A 25 -0.96 -15.60 1.49
C ALA A 25 -1.96 -16.38 0.61
N LYS A 26 -2.94 -15.72 -0.02
CA LYS A 26 -3.84 -16.36 -0.99
C LYS A 26 -3.04 -16.97 -2.15
N VAL A 27 -2.13 -16.18 -2.74
CA VAL A 27 -1.27 -16.64 -3.84
C VAL A 27 -0.40 -17.83 -3.40
N LEU A 28 0.17 -17.79 -2.19
CA LEU A 28 0.94 -18.90 -1.63
C LEU A 28 0.08 -20.16 -1.41
N ARG A 29 -1.15 -20.00 -0.92
CA ARG A 29 -2.12 -21.10 -0.73
C ARG A 29 -2.52 -21.71 -2.08
N GLU A 30 -2.78 -20.91 -3.09
CA GLU A 30 -3.07 -21.35 -4.46
C GLU A 30 -1.89 -22.12 -5.09
N ALA A 31 -0.65 -21.78 -4.72
CA ALA A 31 0.55 -22.54 -5.06
C ALA A 31 0.71 -23.83 -4.24
N GLY A 32 -0.22 -24.15 -3.35
CA GLY A 32 -0.21 -25.37 -2.53
C GLY A 32 0.57 -25.27 -1.22
N ASN A 33 0.92 -24.06 -0.76
CA ASN A 33 1.60 -23.87 0.52
C ASN A 33 0.60 -23.65 1.66
N ASP A 34 0.95 -24.10 2.87
CA ASP A 34 0.18 -23.87 4.09
C ASP A 34 0.65 -22.58 4.76
N VAL A 35 -0.25 -21.61 4.97
CA VAL A 35 0.11 -20.30 5.52
C VAL A 35 -0.59 -20.03 6.84
N ILE A 36 0.21 -19.75 7.88
CA ILE A 36 -0.26 -19.37 9.22
C ILE A 36 0.21 -17.95 9.50
N PHE A 37 -0.64 -17.15 10.15
CA PHE A 37 -0.32 -15.78 10.53
C PHE A 37 -0.03 -15.66 12.02
N LEU A 38 1.08 -15.02 12.38
CA LEU A 38 1.34 -14.52 13.72
C LEU A 38 1.23 -13.00 13.73
N CYS A 39 0.06 -12.50 14.14
CA CYS A 39 -0.22 -11.08 14.19
C CYS A 39 0.21 -10.49 15.54
N LEU A 40 1.17 -9.56 15.51
CA LEU A 40 1.73 -8.93 16.71
C LEU A 40 0.96 -7.67 17.16
N SER A 41 -0.01 -7.19 16.38
CA SER A 41 -0.69 -5.90 16.56
C SER A 41 -2.06 -5.95 17.20
N GLN A 42 -2.67 -7.13 17.33
CA GLN A 42 -4.05 -7.23 17.83
C GLN A 42 -4.10 -7.15 19.36
N PRO A 43 -4.90 -6.23 19.92
CA PRO A 43 -5.03 -6.08 21.37
C PRO A 43 -6.00 -7.09 21.95
N THR A 44 -5.61 -8.34 22.07
CA THR A 44 -6.33 -9.27 22.95
C THR A 44 -5.80 -9.13 24.37
N ALA A 45 -6.69 -9.07 25.34
CA ALA A 45 -6.33 -8.80 26.74
C ALA A 45 -5.41 -9.90 27.32
N GLY A 46 -4.10 -9.73 27.18
CA GLY A 46 -3.08 -10.46 27.90
C GLY A 46 -2.77 -11.90 27.47
N LYS A 47 -3.57 -12.54 26.62
CA LYS A 47 -3.34 -13.89 26.09
C LYS A 47 -3.32 -13.89 24.57
N CYS A 48 -2.57 -14.83 23.97
CA CYS A 48 -2.73 -15.11 22.54
C CYS A 48 -4.15 -15.67 22.30
N ALA A 49 -4.77 -15.23 21.21
CA ALA A 49 -6.04 -15.79 20.75
C ALA A 49 -5.81 -16.38 19.36
N GLU A 50 -6.50 -17.45 19.06
CA GLU A 50 -6.48 -18.09 17.76
C GLU A 50 -7.83 -17.90 17.10
N ILE A 51 -7.84 -17.54 15.82
CA ILE A 51 -9.04 -17.38 15.03
C ILE A 51 -8.81 -17.95 13.63
N GLU A 52 -9.88 -18.35 12.99
CA GLU A 52 -9.90 -18.65 11.57
C GLU A 52 -10.56 -17.52 10.79
N TYR A 53 -9.94 -17.11 9.69
CA TYR A 53 -10.50 -16.16 8.76
C TYR A 53 -10.23 -16.63 7.33
N ASP A 54 -11.27 -16.86 6.55
CA ASP A 54 -11.22 -17.36 5.18
C ASP A 54 -10.32 -18.61 4.98
N GLY A 55 -10.40 -19.55 5.95
CA GLY A 55 -9.61 -20.77 5.96
C GLY A 55 -8.12 -20.56 6.26
N PHE A 56 -7.72 -19.40 6.75
CA PHE A 56 -6.40 -19.16 7.29
C PHE A 56 -6.40 -19.13 8.82
N HIS A 57 -5.40 -19.73 9.43
CA HIS A 57 -5.18 -19.71 10.86
C HIS A 57 -4.40 -18.46 11.28
N TYR A 58 -4.99 -17.64 12.16
CA TYR A 58 -4.39 -16.44 12.73
C TYR A 58 -4.12 -16.64 14.22
N ILE A 59 -2.88 -16.47 14.61
CA ILE A 59 -2.46 -16.39 16.01
C ILE A 59 -2.30 -14.90 16.35
N LEU A 60 -3.19 -14.39 17.20
CA LEU A 60 -3.21 -12.98 17.61
C LEU A 60 -2.48 -12.84 18.94
N LYS A 61 -1.40 -12.06 18.95
CA LYS A 61 -0.65 -11.80 20.16
C LYS A 61 -1.35 -10.78 21.03
N GLY A 62 -1.62 -11.13 22.28
CA GLY A 62 -2.16 -10.20 23.28
C GLY A 62 -1.15 -9.09 23.66
N GLN A 63 -1.64 -7.88 23.94
CA GLN A 63 -0.82 -6.80 24.48
C GLN A 63 -0.58 -6.97 25.97
N SER A 64 0.66 -6.74 26.41
CA SER A 64 0.97 -6.65 27.83
C SER A 64 0.32 -5.41 28.45
N LYS A 65 -0.32 -5.56 29.61
CA LYS A 65 -0.84 -4.42 30.41
C LYS A 65 0.28 -3.54 30.98
N SER A 66 1.54 -4.03 31.00
CA SER A 66 2.69 -3.31 31.54
C SER A 66 3.25 -2.32 30.53
N LYS A 67 3.20 -1.02 30.86
CA LYS A 67 3.83 0.04 30.05
C LYS A 67 5.35 -0.17 29.87
N ILE A 68 6.04 -0.67 30.89
CA ILE A 68 7.50 -0.94 30.85
C ILE A 68 7.80 -2.05 29.84
N LYS A 69 7.06 -3.16 29.87
CA LYS A 69 7.23 -4.26 28.89
C LYS A 69 6.91 -3.81 27.46
N ASN A 70 5.95 -2.94 27.28
CA ASN A 70 5.63 -2.38 25.95
C ASN A 70 6.75 -1.48 25.43
N VAL A 71 7.36 -0.64 26.29
CA VAL A 71 8.52 0.20 25.93
C VAL A 71 9.72 -0.68 25.60
N GLU A 72 10.04 -1.67 26.45
CA GLU A 72 11.11 -2.63 26.19
C GLU A 72 10.92 -3.38 24.88
N ASN A 73 9.69 -3.79 24.59
CA ASN A 73 9.37 -4.49 23.34
C ASN A 73 9.57 -3.62 22.09
N ILE A 74 9.34 -2.30 22.20
CA ILE A 74 9.60 -1.36 21.10
C ILE A 74 11.09 -1.28 20.79
N PHE A 75 11.97 -1.31 21.80
CA PHE A 75 13.41 -1.21 21.61
C PHE A 75 14.09 -2.56 21.34
N CYS A 76 13.69 -3.61 22.01
CA CYS A 76 14.39 -4.89 22.02
C CYS A 76 13.63 -6.04 21.35
N GLY A 77 12.30 -5.94 21.22
CA GLY A 77 11.45 -7.00 20.68
C GLY A 77 11.50 -8.32 21.47
N CYS A 78 11.90 -8.29 22.76
CA CYS A 78 12.09 -9.52 23.53
C CYS A 78 10.78 -10.26 23.78
N ALA A 79 9.71 -9.56 24.13
CA ALA A 79 8.40 -10.16 24.35
C ALA A 79 7.79 -10.73 23.05
N ASP A 80 7.99 -10.02 21.91
CA ASP A 80 7.58 -10.52 20.61
C ASP A 80 8.39 -11.77 20.23
N PHE A 81 9.70 -11.74 20.45
CA PHE A 81 10.55 -12.89 20.14
C PHE A 81 10.21 -14.14 20.94
N CYS A 82 9.80 -14.04 22.21
CA CYS A 82 9.37 -15.20 23.00
C CYS A 82 8.15 -15.88 22.35
N VAL A 83 7.14 -15.09 21.99
CA VAL A 83 5.94 -15.63 21.31
C VAL A 83 6.30 -16.22 19.95
N ILE A 84 7.11 -15.51 19.14
CA ILE A 84 7.56 -16.00 17.84
C ILE A 84 8.30 -17.34 18.00
N LYS A 85 9.23 -17.44 18.95
CA LYS A 85 9.97 -18.67 19.21
C LYS A 85 9.05 -19.84 19.58
N ASP A 86 8.10 -19.60 20.48
CA ASP A 86 7.16 -20.62 20.91
C ASP A 86 6.27 -21.07 19.73
N THR A 87 5.79 -20.13 18.92
CA THR A 87 5.04 -20.43 17.70
C THR A 87 5.87 -21.23 16.70
N ILE A 88 7.14 -20.89 16.46
CA ILE A 88 8.02 -21.66 15.55
C ILE A 88 8.20 -23.10 16.05
N ILE A 89 8.37 -23.29 17.36
CA ILE A 89 8.55 -24.64 17.96
C ILE A 89 7.27 -25.47 17.82
N THR A 90 6.09 -24.85 17.98
CA THR A 90 4.79 -25.53 17.89
C THR A 90 4.43 -25.82 16.44
N GLU A 91 4.48 -24.82 15.57
CA GLU A 91 4.00 -24.90 14.20
C GLU A 91 5.02 -25.55 13.25
N LYS A 92 6.30 -25.53 13.58
CA LYS A 92 7.40 -26.09 12.79
C LYS A 92 7.36 -25.64 11.31
N PRO A 93 7.37 -24.33 11.04
CA PRO A 93 7.33 -23.83 9.67
C PRO A 93 8.63 -24.17 8.93
N ASP A 94 8.54 -24.32 7.62
CA ASP A 94 9.70 -24.46 6.73
C ASP A 94 10.31 -23.10 6.41
N THR A 95 9.47 -22.07 6.34
CA THR A 95 9.88 -20.69 6.04
C THR A 95 9.09 -19.66 6.84
N ILE A 96 9.74 -18.53 7.09
CA ILE A 96 9.14 -17.38 7.79
C ILE A 96 9.19 -16.16 6.88
N ILE A 97 8.10 -15.41 6.83
CA ILE A 97 8.04 -14.09 6.20
C ILE A 97 7.83 -13.04 7.31
N VAL A 98 8.76 -12.09 7.45
CA VAL A 98 8.63 -10.99 8.41
C VAL A 98 8.14 -9.71 7.72
N TYR A 99 7.04 -9.15 8.19
CA TYR A 99 6.43 -7.93 7.63
C TYR A 99 6.92 -6.69 8.36
N ASN A 100 7.73 -5.88 7.70
CA ASN A 100 8.23 -4.58 8.22
C ASN A 100 8.78 -4.61 9.66
N GLU A 101 9.39 -5.71 10.10
CA GLU A 101 9.85 -5.86 11.46
C GLU A 101 11.10 -5.03 11.79
N LYS A 102 11.40 -4.93 13.08
CA LYS A 102 12.54 -4.18 13.64
C LYS A 102 13.85 -4.95 13.46
N GLU A 103 14.96 -4.24 13.32
CA GLU A 103 16.28 -4.84 13.14
C GLU A 103 16.61 -5.91 14.18
N ARG A 104 16.49 -5.58 15.48
CA ARG A 104 16.85 -6.50 16.56
C ARG A 104 15.99 -7.76 16.59
N LEU A 105 14.71 -7.63 16.26
CA LEU A 105 13.80 -8.77 16.19
C LEU A 105 14.13 -9.64 14.98
N THR A 106 14.33 -9.05 13.82
CA THR A 106 14.76 -9.75 12.60
C THR A 106 16.06 -10.52 12.82
N LYS A 107 17.06 -9.89 13.46
CA LYS A 107 18.32 -10.56 13.84
C LYS A 107 18.12 -11.78 14.72
N LYS A 108 17.24 -11.68 15.73
CA LYS A 108 16.93 -12.81 16.63
C LYS A 108 16.22 -13.95 15.86
N ILE A 109 15.30 -13.60 14.97
CA ILE A 109 14.59 -14.59 14.12
C ILE A 109 15.59 -15.33 13.24
N ILE A 110 16.43 -14.62 12.48
CA ILE A 110 17.47 -15.22 11.64
C ILE A 110 18.37 -16.15 12.46
N SER A 111 18.90 -15.66 13.60
CA SER A 111 19.80 -16.45 14.45
C SER A 111 19.15 -17.69 15.06
N PHE A 112 17.83 -17.70 15.21
CA PHE A 112 17.09 -18.86 15.72
C PHE A 112 16.73 -19.85 14.62
N CYS A 113 16.39 -19.33 13.41
CA CYS A 113 15.85 -20.11 12.30
C CYS A 113 16.92 -20.79 11.46
N HIS A 114 17.96 -20.08 11.03
CA HIS A 114 18.99 -20.62 10.13
C HIS A 114 19.67 -21.89 10.67
N PRO A 115 20.08 -22.00 11.96
CA PRO A 115 20.63 -23.25 12.49
C PRO A 115 19.64 -24.43 12.51
N ARG A 116 18.35 -24.17 12.26
CA ARG A 116 17.28 -25.17 12.20
C ARG A 116 16.84 -25.49 10.77
N GLY A 117 17.52 -24.90 9.78
CA GLY A 117 17.19 -25.07 8.36
C GLY A 117 15.88 -24.37 7.95
N ILE A 118 15.42 -23.36 8.74
CA ILE A 118 14.22 -22.60 8.44
C ILE A 118 14.63 -21.34 7.65
N THR A 119 14.06 -21.17 6.47
CA THR A 119 14.26 -20.00 5.60
C THR A 119 13.60 -18.76 6.18
N VAL A 120 14.24 -17.59 6.05
CA VAL A 120 13.72 -16.32 6.56
C VAL A 120 13.71 -15.27 5.46
N GLY A 121 12.52 -14.88 5.01
CA GLY A 121 12.30 -13.75 4.11
C GLY A 121 11.67 -12.54 4.80
N ALA A 122 11.65 -11.41 4.10
CA ALA A 122 10.92 -10.22 4.55
C ALA A 122 9.98 -9.69 3.47
N ASP A 123 8.83 -9.16 3.89
CA ASP A 123 7.97 -8.31 3.08
C ASP A 123 8.15 -6.85 3.51
N VAL A 124 8.69 -6.03 2.60
CA VAL A 124 9.10 -4.65 2.86
C VAL A 124 8.26 -3.69 2.04
N THR A 125 7.54 -2.81 2.74
CA THR A 125 6.58 -1.90 2.11
C THR A 125 6.82 -0.43 2.39
N GLU A 126 7.78 -0.09 3.27
CA GLU A 126 7.98 1.28 3.72
C GLU A 126 9.44 1.59 4.06
N TRP A 127 9.88 2.82 3.74
CA TRP A 127 11.16 3.38 4.16
C TRP A 127 11.00 4.86 4.49
N TYR A 128 10.84 5.17 5.78
CA TYR A 128 10.49 6.50 6.27
C TYR A 128 11.61 7.53 6.18
N GLU A 129 11.21 8.83 6.06
CA GLU A 129 12.12 9.96 6.21
C GLU A 129 12.45 10.22 7.67
N LEU A 130 13.75 10.25 8.03
CA LEU A 130 14.19 10.50 9.40
C LEU A 130 13.95 11.97 9.80
N SER A 131 14.17 12.91 8.90
CA SER A 131 14.11 14.35 9.15
C SER A 131 12.71 14.89 9.46
N ARG A 132 11.65 14.20 9.03
CA ARG A 132 10.24 14.61 9.23
C ARG A 132 9.53 13.85 10.36
N SER A 133 10.21 12.93 11.02
CA SER A 133 9.62 12.11 12.06
C SER A 133 9.59 12.83 13.41
N LYS A 134 8.39 13.01 14.01
CA LYS A 134 8.27 13.48 15.41
C LYS A 134 8.87 12.44 16.37
N LYS A 135 9.33 12.87 17.56
CA LYS A 135 10.14 12.10 18.54
C LYS A 135 9.96 10.57 18.55
N TRP A 136 8.72 10.09 18.66
CA TRP A 136 8.45 8.65 18.72
C TRP A 136 8.54 7.96 17.35
N ASN A 137 8.01 8.59 16.31
CA ASN A 137 8.10 8.10 14.95
C ASN A 137 9.56 8.07 14.45
N TYR A 138 10.42 8.96 14.97
CA TYR A 138 11.85 8.96 14.65
C TYR A 138 12.54 7.67 15.07
N VAL A 139 12.23 7.14 16.27
CA VAL A 139 12.82 5.88 16.75
C VAL A 139 12.41 4.71 15.84
N VAL A 140 11.15 4.65 15.46
CA VAL A 140 10.63 3.62 14.54
C VAL A 140 11.29 3.77 13.15
N ALA A 141 11.29 4.98 12.60
CA ALA A 141 11.90 5.27 11.31
C ALA A 141 13.41 4.93 11.28
N LYS A 142 14.13 5.25 12.36
CA LYS A 142 15.56 4.91 12.50
C LYS A 142 15.79 3.40 12.58
N ASN A 143 14.93 2.66 13.28
CA ASN A 143 15.02 1.19 13.32
C ASN A 143 14.79 0.56 11.94
N VAL A 144 13.78 1.04 11.21
CA VAL A 144 13.50 0.58 9.83
C VAL A 144 14.67 0.93 8.91
N ASP A 145 15.18 2.17 8.96
CA ASP A 145 16.33 2.60 8.15
C ASP A 145 17.58 1.73 8.43
N TYR A 146 17.86 1.45 9.70
CA TYR A 146 18.99 0.62 10.10
C TYR A 146 18.81 -0.83 9.64
N ARG A 147 17.62 -1.41 9.79
CA ARG A 147 17.32 -2.76 9.30
C ARG A 147 17.56 -2.86 7.79
N ILE A 148 16.95 -1.98 7.01
CA ILE A 148 17.06 -1.98 5.54
C ILE A 148 18.53 -1.91 5.10
N ARG A 149 19.36 -1.09 5.78
CA ARG A 149 20.75 -0.89 5.43
C ARG A 149 21.71 -1.99 5.90
N THR A 150 21.36 -2.74 6.94
CA THR A 150 22.35 -3.61 7.62
C THR A 150 21.92 -5.05 7.81
N MET A 151 20.61 -5.31 7.85
CA MET A 151 20.08 -6.63 8.19
C MET A 151 19.42 -7.35 7.03
N ASP A 152 18.73 -6.62 6.16
CA ASP A 152 17.92 -7.24 5.11
C ASP A 152 18.79 -8.01 4.10
N SER A 153 20.06 -7.65 3.92
CA SER A 153 21.03 -8.42 3.12
C SER A 153 21.36 -9.82 3.67
N LYS A 154 20.97 -10.11 4.92
CA LYS A 154 21.17 -11.42 5.57
C LYS A 154 19.94 -12.32 5.48
N LEU A 155 18.87 -11.83 4.90
CA LEU A 155 17.67 -12.59 4.62
C LEU A 155 17.86 -13.46 3.38
N ASP A 156 17.14 -14.57 3.31
CA ASP A 156 17.23 -15.51 2.19
C ASP A 156 16.51 -14.95 0.95
N TYR A 157 15.45 -14.18 1.17
CA TYR A 157 14.74 -13.44 0.12
C TYR A 157 14.04 -12.20 0.67
N ILE A 158 13.71 -11.28 -0.25
CA ILE A 158 12.98 -10.05 0.05
C ILE A 158 11.82 -9.89 -0.94
N ILE A 159 10.63 -9.70 -0.42
CA ILE A 159 9.46 -9.24 -1.17
C ILE A 159 9.41 -7.72 -1.01
N SER A 160 9.63 -6.99 -2.09
CA SER A 160 9.58 -5.52 -2.11
C SER A 160 8.31 -5.03 -2.79
N ILE A 161 7.68 -3.99 -2.23
CA ILE A 161 6.41 -3.47 -2.76
C ILE A 161 6.61 -2.55 -3.97
N SER A 162 7.81 -2.04 -4.19
CA SER A 162 8.05 -0.99 -5.18
C SER A 162 9.37 -1.18 -5.93
N PRO A 163 9.45 -0.69 -7.17
CA PRO A 163 10.67 -0.68 -7.96
C PRO A 163 11.85 0.00 -7.26
N PHE A 164 11.58 1.07 -6.50
CA PHE A 164 12.61 1.78 -5.72
C PHE A 164 13.27 0.87 -4.68
N LEU A 165 12.48 0.10 -3.92
CA LEU A 165 13.02 -0.86 -2.95
C LEU A 165 13.71 -2.02 -3.65
N THR A 166 13.16 -2.53 -4.74
CA THR A 166 13.75 -3.58 -5.56
C THR A 166 15.15 -3.20 -6.02
N ALA A 167 15.28 -2.04 -6.67
CA ALA A 167 16.57 -1.54 -7.15
C ALA A 167 17.57 -1.32 -6.01
N TYR A 168 17.10 -0.79 -4.88
CA TYR A 168 17.95 -0.62 -3.70
C TYR A 168 18.52 -1.95 -3.21
N TYR A 169 17.68 -2.95 -2.98
CA TYR A 169 18.13 -4.24 -2.47
C TYR A 169 19.05 -5.00 -3.43
N GLN A 170 18.74 -4.97 -4.72
CA GLN A 170 19.60 -5.55 -5.76
C GLN A 170 20.97 -4.89 -5.79
N SER A 171 21.04 -3.56 -5.70
CA SER A 171 22.31 -2.82 -5.68
C SER A 171 23.12 -3.01 -4.38
N HIS A 172 22.49 -3.47 -3.31
CA HIS A 172 23.12 -3.73 -2.00
C HIS A 172 23.37 -5.23 -1.72
N GLY A 173 23.41 -6.05 -2.78
CA GLY A 173 23.86 -7.44 -2.70
C GLY A 173 22.83 -8.43 -2.17
N CYS A 174 21.55 -8.06 -2.10
CA CYS A 174 20.48 -9.01 -1.81
C CYS A 174 20.24 -9.90 -3.04
N LYS A 175 20.34 -11.23 -2.86
CA LYS A 175 20.36 -12.16 -4.00
C LYS A 175 18.98 -12.45 -4.58
N ASN A 176 17.98 -12.54 -3.72
CA ASN A 176 16.61 -12.97 -4.08
C ASN A 176 15.63 -11.86 -3.73
N VAL A 177 15.50 -10.88 -4.61
CA VAL A 177 14.57 -9.76 -4.47
C VAL A 177 13.42 -9.94 -5.45
N ILE A 178 12.20 -9.97 -4.93
CA ILE A 178 10.97 -10.18 -5.68
C ILE A 178 10.12 -8.92 -5.55
N GLU A 179 9.82 -8.27 -6.66
CA GLU A 179 8.89 -7.15 -6.66
C GLU A 179 7.46 -7.66 -6.73
N ILE A 180 6.65 -7.29 -5.74
CA ILE A 180 5.22 -7.58 -5.71
C ILE A 180 4.49 -6.30 -5.30
N PRO A 181 3.87 -5.58 -6.24
CA PRO A 181 3.00 -4.46 -5.94
C PRO A 181 1.76 -4.91 -5.16
N PRO A 182 0.86 -4.01 -4.76
CA PRO A 182 -0.42 -4.43 -4.18
C PRO A 182 -1.20 -5.33 -5.14
N ILE A 183 -1.57 -6.52 -4.68
CA ILE A 183 -2.40 -7.46 -5.42
C ILE A 183 -3.87 -7.09 -5.21
N MET A 184 -4.66 -7.14 -6.29
CA MET A 184 -6.09 -6.87 -6.27
C MET A 184 -6.88 -8.17 -6.51
N ASP A 185 -7.98 -8.34 -5.76
CA ASP A 185 -8.83 -9.53 -5.87
C ASP A 185 -9.57 -9.63 -7.20
N CYS A 186 -9.87 -8.49 -7.78
CA CYS A 186 -10.62 -8.42 -9.02
C CYS A 186 -10.13 -7.26 -9.88
N VAL A 187 -10.00 -7.51 -11.17
CA VAL A 187 -9.82 -6.49 -12.19
C VAL A 187 -11.07 -6.52 -13.05
N LYS A 188 -11.76 -5.38 -13.16
CA LYS A 188 -12.98 -5.29 -13.98
C LYS A 188 -12.66 -5.63 -15.43
N SER A 189 -13.56 -6.38 -16.06
CA SER A 189 -13.47 -6.72 -17.49
C SER A 189 -14.13 -5.66 -18.37
N GLU A 190 -15.09 -4.93 -17.82
CA GLU A 190 -15.86 -3.91 -18.53
C GLU A 190 -15.67 -2.56 -17.88
N ILE A 191 -15.42 -1.55 -18.69
CA ILE A 191 -15.33 -0.15 -18.25
C ILE A 191 -16.73 0.47 -18.19
N VAL A 192 -16.89 1.45 -17.29
CA VAL A 192 -18.03 2.36 -17.32
C VAL A 192 -17.71 3.46 -18.36
N PRO A 193 -18.48 3.58 -19.45
CA PRO A 193 -18.22 4.61 -20.46
C PRO A 193 -18.28 6.03 -19.87
N THR A 194 -17.44 6.89 -20.39
CA THR A 194 -17.42 8.30 -20.02
C THR A 194 -18.73 8.98 -20.43
N SER A 195 -19.36 9.69 -19.50
CA SER A 195 -20.59 10.43 -19.79
C SER A 195 -20.28 11.76 -20.46
N HIS A 196 -21.21 12.21 -21.34
CA HIS A 196 -21.17 13.56 -21.84
C HIS A 196 -21.45 14.58 -20.73
N GLY A 197 -20.67 15.64 -20.67
CA GLY A 197 -20.88 16.73 -19.73
C GLY A 197 -19.68 17.09 -18.89
N VAL A 198 -19.93 17.37 -17.61
CA VAL A 198 -18.88 17.77 -16.66
C VAL A 198 -18.02 16.56 -16.30
N ARG A 199 -16.69 16.73 -16.32
CA ARG A 199 -15.73 15.67 -15.95
C ARG A 199 -15.71 15.44 -14.45
N HIS A 200 -15.61 14.18 -14.06
CA HIS A 200 -15.52 13.75 -12.65
C HIS A 200 -14.11 13.25 -12.32
N LEU A 201 -13.47 13.89 -11.35
CA LEU A 201 -12.14 13.52 -10.84
C LEU A 201 -12.27 13.07 -9.39
N VAL A 202 -11.87 11.84 -9.07
CA VAL A 202 -12.04 11.28 -7.72
C VAL A 202 -10.73 11.21 -6.94
N TYR A 203 -10.74 11.69 -5.70
CA TYR A 203 -9.75 11.35 -4.69
C TYR A 203 -10.39 10.44 -3.64
N ALA A 204 -9.86 9.24 -3.46
CA ALA A 204 -10.38 8.26 -2.50
C ALA A 204 -9.32 7.91 -1.44
N GLY A 205 -9.56 8.27 -0.19
CA GLY A 205 -8.74 7.91 0.96
C GLY A 205 -8.49 9.02 1.97
N ALA A 206 -7.85 8.67 3.10
CA ALA A 206 -7.39 9.65 4.06
C ALA A 206 -6.06 10.24 3.58
N PRO A 207 -5.94 11.57 3.41
CA PRO A 207 -4.72 12.18 2.82
C PRO A 207 -3.49 12.00 3.72
N ALA A 208 -3.66 11.90 5.05
CA ALA A 208 -2.60 11.80 6.03
C ALA A 208 -1.42 12.77 5.71
N GLN A 209 -0.17 12.27 5.77
CA GLN A 209 1.02 13.05 5.41
C GLN A 209 1.60 12.64 4.04
N LYS A 210 0.99 11.67 3.37
CA LYS A 210 1.55 11.07 2.15
C LYS A 210 1.02 11.74 0.88
N ASP A 211 -0.25 12.12 0.85
CA ASP A 211 -0.91 12.65 -0.34
C ASP A 211 -1.10 14.16 -0.26
N LEU A 212 -0.87 14.83 -1.38
CA LEU A 212 -1.00 16.29 -1.52
C LEU A 212 -2.41 16.65 -2.01
N LEU A 213 -3.35 16.77 -1.07
CA LEU A 213 -4.74 17.11 -1.41
C LEU A 213 -4.93 18.62 -1.66
N LEU A 214 -4.29 19.49 -0.87
CA LEU A 214 -4.51 20.94 -0.95
C LEU A 214 -4.19 21.56 -2.32
N PRO A 215 -3.06 21.28 -2.98
CA PRO A 215 -2.79 21.82 -4.32
C PRO A 215 -3.84 21.39 -5.35
N TYR A 216 -4.36 20.16 -5.26
CA TYR A 216 -5.44 19.68 -6.12
C TYR A 216 -6.74 20.44 -5.88
N LEU A 217 -7.14 20.64 -4.62
CA LEU A 217 -8.36 21.38 -4.29
C LEU A 217 -8.29 22.84 -4.74
N ILE A 218 -7.12 23.48 -4.66
CA ILE A 218 -6.88 24.83 -5.17
C ILE A 218 -7.06 24.83 -6.71
N ALA A 219 -6.46 23.89 -7.42
CA ALA A 219 -6.58 23.79 -8.88
C ALA A 219 -8.04 23.62 -9.32
N ILE A 220 -8.82 22.78 -8.64
CA ILE A 220 -10.26 22.59 -8.91
C ILE A 220 -11.04 23.90 -8.71
N LYS A 221 -10.81 24.57 -7.57
CA LYS A 221 -11.47 25.85 -7.27
C LYS A 221 -11.17 26.90 -8.33
N ASP A 222 -9.92 27.03 -8.75
CA ASP A 222 -9.49 28.05 -9.71
C ASP A 222 -10.00 27.76 -11.15
N ILE A 223 -10.08 26.49 -11.55
CA ILE A 223 -10.70 26.09 -12.84
C ILE A 223 -12.20 26.41 -12.87
N ASN A 224 -12.88 26.25 -11.75
CA ASN A 224 -14.33 26.43 -11.63
C ASN A 224 -14.74 27.86 -11.23
N ASP A 225 -13.84 28.85 -11.31
CA ASP A 225 -14.08 30.22 -10.85
C ASP A 225 -15.32 30.88 -11.48
N ASP A 226 -15.53 30.70 -12.77
CA ASP A 226 -16.66 31.24 -13.52
C ASP A 226 -17.88 30.29 -13.58
N ARG A 227 -17.64 29.00 -13.68
CA ARG A 227 -18.67 27.94 -13.73
C ARG A 227 -18.04 26.60 -13.42
N VAL A 228 -18.86 25.62 -13.01
CA VAL A 228 -18.40 24.24 -12.82
C VAL A 228 -18.07 23.59 -14.16
N LYS A 229 -16.79 23.35 -14.42
CA LYS A 229 -16.23 22.64 -15.58
C LYS A 229 -15.83 21.21 -15.22
N VAL A 230 -15.47 21.00 -13.95
CA VAL A 230 -15.03 19.71 -13.41
C VAL A 230 -15.58 19.52 -12.00
N VAL A 231 -15.99 18.31 -11.68
CA VAL A 231 -16.40 17.91 -10.33
C VAL A 231 -15.27 17.14 -9.67
N ALA A 232 -14.93 17.50 -8.44
CA ALA A 232 -14.00 16.79 -7.59
C ALA A 232 -14.74 15.98 -6.52
N ASP A 233 -14.79 14.67 -6.68
CA ASP A 233 -15.36 13.73 -5.72
C ASP A 233 -14.31 13.35 -4.68
N ILE A 234 -14.49 13.77 -3.41
CA ILE A 234 -13.52 13.58 -2.32
C ILE A 234 -14.07 12.60 -1.30
N VAL A 235 -13.56 11.37 -1.32
CA VAL A 235 -13.91 10.31 -0.37
C VAL A 235 -12.84 10.21 0.71
N GLY A 236 -13.26 10.06 1.97
CA GLY A 236 -12.38 9.94 3.14
C GLY A 236 -12.04 11.25 3.85
N VAL A 237 -12.52 12.39 3.33
CA VAL A 237 -12.32 13.74 3.90
C VAL A 237 -13.69 14.40 4.07
N THR A 238 -13.93 15.03 5.23
CA THR A 238 -15.22 15.68 5.50
C THR A 238 -15.33 17.06 4.84
N LYS A 239 -16.56 17.54 4.68
CA LYS A 239 -16.84 18.91 4.16
C LYS A 239 -16.12 19.98 4.98
N GLU A 240 -16.12 19.85 6.31
CA GLU A 240 -15.48 20.79 7.23
C GLU A 240 -13.96 20.80 7.05
N GLN A 241 -13.35 19.62 6.83
CA GLN A 241 -11.91 19.52 6.56
C GLN A 241 -11.54 20.21 5.23
N VAL A 242 -12.34 19.99 4.17
CA VAL A 242 -12.12 20.66 2.88
C VAL A 242 -12.30 22.17 2.98
N ARG A 243 -13.36 22.64 3.66
CA ARG A 243 -13.59 24.06 3.92
C ARG A 243 -12.42 24.71 4.66
N THR A 244 -11.91 24.05 5.70
CA THR A 244 -10.75 24.51 6.47
C THR A 244 -9.49 24.59 5.60
N LEU A 245 -9.25 23.60 4.74
CA LEU A 245 -8.08 23.58 3.83
C LEU A 245 -8.14 24.71 2.80
N LEU A 246 -9.30 24.97 2.21
CA LEU A 246 -9.47 25.99 1.17
C LEU A 246 -9.82 27.38 1.70
N GLN A 247 -10.18 27.48 2.98
CA GLN A 247 -10.69 28.71 3.61
C GLN A 247 -11.91 29.29 2.86
N ILE A 248 -12.86 28.42 2.46
CA ILE A 248 -14.11 28.78 1.76
C ILE A 248 -15.32 28.17 2.47
N ASP A 249 -16.47 28.82 2.37
CA ASP A 249 -17.72 28.35 2.99
C ASP A 249 -18.57 27.50 2.03
N ASP A 250 -18.58 27.85 0.75
CA ASP A 250 -19.41 27.20 -0.26
C ASP A 250 -18.59 26.27 -1.17
N LEU A 251 -18.64 24.98 -0.89
CA LEU A 251 -17.96 23.96 -1.69
C LEU A 251 -18.67 23.65 -2.99
N GLU A 252 -20.01 23.78 -3.02
CA GLU A 252 -20.82 23.37 -4.18
C GLU A 252 -20.52 24.27 -5.39
N LYS A 253 -20.35 25.56 -5.16
CA LYS A 253 -19.92 26.49 -6.23
C LYS A 253 -18.55 26.17 -6.80
N SER A 254 -17.67 25.57 -5.98
CA SER A 254 -16.34 25.16 -6.43
C SER A 254 -16.33 23.81 -7.17
N GLY A 255 -17.46 23.12 -7.31
CA GLY A 255 -17.54 21.78 -7.90
C GLY A 255 -16.91 20.69 -7.03
N ILE A 256 -16.77 20.92 -5.71
CA ILE A 256 -16.16 19.95 -4.80
C ILE A 256 -17.23 19.26 -3.97
N ILE A 257 -17.30 17.93 -4.09
CA ILE A 257 -18.22 17.08 -3.33
C ILE A 257 -17.40 16.24 -2.33
N ALA A 258 -17.55 16.51 -1.04
CA ALA A 258 -16.86 15.77 0.01
C ALA A 258 -17.83 14.79 0.70
N TYR A 259 -17.53 13.49 0.61
CA TYR A 259 -18.36 12.40 1.13
C TYR A 259 -18.06 12.05 2.60
N GLY A 260 -16.88 12.46 3.12
CA GLY A 260 -16.40 11.94 4.39
C GLY A 260 -15.99 10.47 4.30
N ARG A 261 -16.00 9.77 5.42
CA ARG A 261 -15.74 8.33 5.46
C ARG A 261 -17.02 7.58 5.08
N VAL A 262 -16.92 6.75 4.07
CA VAL A 262 -17.98 5.85 3.61
C VAL A 262 -17.50 4.40 3.65
N PRO A 263 -18.41 3.41 3.66
CA PRO A 263 -18.06 2.01 3.46
C PRO A 263 -17.29 1.78 2.16
N HIS A 264 -16.44 0.75 2.12
CA HIS A 264 -15.60 0.46 0.95
C HIS A 264 -16.42 0.28 -0.34
N GLU A 265 -17.54 -0.42 -0.27
CA GLU A 265 -18.45 -0.62 -1.43
C GLU A 265 -19.00 0.70 -2.01
N GLU A 266 -19.30 1.67 -1.14
CA GLU A 266 -19.73 3.00 -1.59
C GLU A 266 -18.57 3.79 -2.19
N CYS A 267 -17.36 3.67 -1.61
CA CYS A 267 -16.16 4.26 -2.16
C CYS A 267 -15.89 3.75 -3.57
N VAL A 268 -15.96 2.45 -3.80
CA VAL A 268 -15.82 1.82 -5.13
C VAL A 268 -16.81 2.39 -6.11
N LYS A 269 -18.10 2.52 -5.74
CA LYS A 269 -19.14 3.10 -6.63
C LYS A 269 -18.87 4.55 -7.01
N VAL A 270 -18.24 5.34 -6.13
CA VAL A 270 -17.82 6.71 -6.46
C VAL A 270 -16.65 6.70 -7.43
N ILE A 271 -15.64 5.84 -7.20
CA ILE A 271 -14.49 5.70 -8.09
C ILE A 271 -14.92 5.27 -9.49
N GLU A 272 -15.79 4.29 -9.61
CA GLU A 272 -16.26 3.73 -10.88
C GLU A 272 -16.98 4.75 -11.80
N LYS A 273 -17.57 5.78 -11.21
CA LYS A 273 -18.25 6.84 -11.96
C LYS A 273 -17.32 7.95 -12.43
N ALA A 274 -16.08 7.96 -11.93
CA ALA A 274 -15.13 9.00 -12.26
C ALA A 274 -14.52 8.81 -13.67
N ASP A 275 -14.06 9.90 -14.25
CA ASP A 275 -13.27 9.88 -15.47
C ASP A 275 -11.80 9.64 -15.17
N PHE A 276 -11.30 10.21 -14.06
CA PHE A 276 -9.93 10.01 -13.57
C PHE A 276 -9.88 9.91 -12.05
N SER A 277 -8.95 9.12 -11.55
CA SER A 277 -8.54 9.13 -10.13
C SER A 277 -7.31 10.02 -9.94
N ILE A 278 -7.14 10.57 -8.73
CA ILE A 278 -6.11 11.56 -8.42
C ILE A 278 -5.10 10.99 -7.45
N LEU A 279 -3.80 11.14 -7.77
CA LEU A 279 -2.70 10.72 -6.89
C LEU A 279 -1.51 11.68 -7.00
N PHE A 280 -1.38 12.60 -6.04
CA PHE A 280 -0.23 13.50 -5.93
C PHE A 280 0.53 13.27 -4.65
N ARG A 281 1.86 13.14 -4.74
CA ARG A 281 2.75 12.89 -3.60
C ARG A 281 4.02 13.73 -3.69
N GLU A 282 4.57 14.11 -2.54
CA GLU A 282 5.90 14.72 -2.52
C GLU A 282 6.95 13.71 -2.99
N ASN A 283 7.94 14.18 -3.75
CA ASN A 283 9.05 13.35 -4.24
C ASN A 283 10.07 13.05 -3.12
N LEU A 284 9.66 12.25 -2.15
CA LEU A 284 10.44 11.86 -0.98
C LEU A 284 10.65 10.35 -0.94
N ARG A 285 11.67 9.91 -0.19
CA ARG A 285 12.03 8.50 -0.07
C ARG A 285 10.85 7.62 0.34
N TYR A 286 10.06 8.04 1.34
CA TYR A 286 8.90 7.26 1.78
C TYR A 286 7.82 7.08 0.71
N ALA A 287 7.67 8.05 -0.16
CA ALA A 287 6.71 7.97 -1.26
C ALA A 287 7.24 7.08 -2.41
N LYS A 288 8.54 7.10 -2.64
CA LYS A 288 9.23 6.21 -3.62
C LYS A 288 9.29 4.77 -3.14
N ALA A 289 9.61 4.56 -1.85
CA ALA A 289 9.73 3.22 -1.26
C ALA A 289 8.37 2.53 -1.08
N GLY A 290 7.33 3.30 -0.77
CA GLY A 290 5.96 2.78 -0.70
C GLY A 290 5.31 2.63 -2.07
N PHE A 291 4.16 2.00 -2.08
CA PHE A 291 3.28 1.91 -3.24
C PHE A 291 1.88 2.41 -2.87
N SER A 292 1.21 3.10 -3.78
CA SER A 292 -0.16 3.56 -3.54
C SER A 292 -1.18 2.49 -3.90
N THR A 293 -1.89 1.98 -2.92
CA THR A 293 -3.03 1.07 -3.17
C THR A 293 -4.15 1.75 -3.99
N LYS A 294 -4.28 3.08 -3.90
CA LYS A 294 -5.22 3.84 -4.76
C LYS A 294 -4.89 3.70 -6.24
N LEU A 295 -3.59 3.64 -6.60
CA LEU A 295 -3.17 3.44 -7.98
C LEU A 295 -3.63 2.08 -8.51
N SER A 296 -3.32 0.99 -7.77
CA SER A 296 -3.74 -0.35 -8.17
C SER A 296 -5.25 -0.51 -8.17
N GLU A 297 -5.94 0.03 -7.17
CA GLU A 297 -7.41 0.00 -7.09
C GLU A 297 -8.07 0.76 -8.26
N SER A 298 -7.63 1.99 -8.54
CA SER A 298 -8.19 2.79 -9.65
C SER A 298 -8.00 2.09 -10.99
N LEU A 299 -6.79 1.64 -11.31
CA LEU A 299 -6.53 0.94 -12.56
C LEU A 299 -7.31 -0.39 -12.65
N SER A 300 -7.49 -1.10 -11.54
CA SER A 300 -8.28 -2.34 -11.51
C SER A 300 -9.79 -2.12 -11.70
N LEU A 301 -10.26 -0.92 -11.39
CA LEU A 301 -11.62 -0.48 -11.68
C LEU A 301 -11.76 0.15 -13.08
N GLY A 302 -10.70 0.16 -13.88
CA GLY A 302 -10.68 0.76 -15.20
C GLY A 302 -10.65 2.29 -15.18
N ILE A 303 -10.18 2.91 -14.10
CA ILE A 303 -10.12 4.37 -13.97
C ILE A 303 -8.68 4.84 -14.16
N PRO A 304 -8.37 5.61 -15.23
CA PRO A 304 -7.05 6.19 -15.45
C PRO A 304 -6.69 7.17 -14.34
N VAL A 305 -5.37 7.33 -14.09
CA VAL A 305 -4.90 8.11 -12.94
C VAL A 305 -4.21 9.39 -13.40
N LEU A 306 -4.64 10.54 -12.87
CA LEU A 306 -3.89 11.78 -12.93
C LEU A 306 -2.92 11.83 -11.74
N CYS A 307 -1.62 11.80 -12.00
CA CYS A 307 -0.60 11.72 -10.98
C CYS A 307 0.67 12.49 -11.32
N ASN A 308 1.52 12.71 -10.33
CA ASN A 308 2.91 13.10 -10.57
C ASN A 308 3.84 11.86 -10.56
N ALA A 309 5.00 11.99 -11.20
CA ALA A 309 6.00 10.94 -11.40
C ALA A 309 6.70 10.54 -10.08
N VAL A 310 6.01 9.86 -9.16
CA VAL A 310 6.54 9.46 -7.85
C VAL A 310 6.17 8.02 -7.49
N GLY A 311 7.17 7.25 -7.07
CA GLY A 311 6.99 5.87 -6.63
C GLY A 311 6.53 4.96 -7.77
N GLY A 312 5.66 3.98 -7.48
CA GLY A 312 5.12 3.07 -8.49
C GLY A 312 4.34 3.75 -9.63
N ALA A 313 3.79 4.97 -9.39
CA ALA A 313 3.09 5.71 -10.43
C ALA A 313 4.00 6.12 -11.59
N ASP A 314 5.28 6.40 -11.32
CA ASP A 314 6.24 6.78 -12.36
C ASP A 314 6.46 5.68 -13.41
N GLU A 315 6.50 4.42 -12.96
CA GLU A 315 6.75 3.28 -13.85
C GLU A 315 5.47 2.70 -14.48
N ILE A 316 4.34 2.83 -13.79
CA ILE A 316 3.08 2.21 -14.22
C ILE A 316 2.26 3.12 -15.11
N ILE A 317 2.26 4.43 -14.83
CA ILE A 317 1.51 5.38 -15.64
C ILE A 317 2.33 5.85 -16.83
N THR A 318 1.80 5.57 -18.01
CA THR A 318 2.26 6.13 -19.27
C THR A 318 1.34 7.27 -19.67
N ASP A 319 1.90 8.49 -19.78
CA ASP A 319 1.15 9.71 -20.09
C ASP A 319 0.35 9.57 -21.38
N GLY A 320 -0.94 9.86 -21.33
CA GLY A 320 -1.86 9.76 -22.45
C GLY A 320 -2.31 8.34 -22.80
N PHE A 321 -1.79 7.30 -22.12
CA PHE A 321 -2.15 5.90 -22.41
C PHE A 321 -3.12 5.32 -21.35
N ASN A 322 -2.69 5.21 -20.09
CA ASN A 322 -3.47 4.69 -18.97
C ASN A 322 -3.67 5.72 -17.85
N GLY A 323 -3.36 6.98 -18.13
CA GLY A 323 -3.48 8.11 -17.22
C GLY A 323 -2.80 9.36 -17.74
N ILE A 324 -2.77 10.39 -16.93
CA ILE A 324 -2.05 11.65 -17.18
C ILE A 324 -0.95 11.77 -16.14
N LYS A 325 0.30 11.82 -16.60
CA LYS A 325 1.49 11.94 -15.75
C LYS A 325 2.16 13.30 -15.91
N ILE A 326 2.39 14.00 -14.79
CA ILE A 326 3.03 15.30 -14.74
C ILE A 326 4.23 15.29 -13.79
N GLU A 327 5.17 16.21 -14.00
CA GLU A 327 6.39 16.31 -13.16
C GLU A 327 6.10 17.06 -11.85
N GLY A 328 5.30 18.12 -11.90
CA GLY A 328 4.98 18.95 -10.74
C GLY A 328 3.83 18.39 -9.90
N CYS A 329 3.70 18.92 -8.68
CA CYS A 329 2.57 18.62 -7.80
C CYS A 329 2.01 19.91 -7.14
N ASP A 330 2.38 21.09 -7.67
CA ASP A 330 1.79 22.37 -7.30
C ASP A 330 0.45 22.60 -8.03
N SER A 331 -0.37 23.54 -7.53
CA SER A 331 -1.71 23.79 -8.07
C SER A 331 -1.71 24.22 -9.53
N VAL A 332 -0.70 24.95 -9.98
CA VAL A 332 -0.60 25.43 -11.38
C VAL A 332 -0.32 24.27 -12.33
N SER A 333 0.60 23.36 -11.95
CA SER A 333 0.93 22.16 -12.73
C SER A 333 -0.29 21.23 -12.81
N ILE A 334 -1.02 21.05 -11.70
CA ILE A 334 -2.24 20.24 -11.63
C ILE A 334 -3.35 20.87 -12.48
N MET A 335 -3.54 22.19 -12.40
CA MET A 335 -4.54 22.92 -13.18
C MET A 335 -4.33 22.70 -14.68
N LYS A 336 -3.10 22.84 -15.18
CA LYS A 336 -2.77 22.59 -16.60
C LYS A 336 -3.07 21.14 -17.03
N ALA A 337 -2.84 20.18 -16.13
CA ALA A 337 -3.17 18.78 -16.42
C ALA A 337 -4.70 18.55 -16.48
N ILE A 338 -5.48 19.21 -15.62
CA ILE A 338 -6.94 19.15 -15.67
C ILE A 338 -7.46 19.84 -16.94
N GLU A 339 -6.86 20.96 -17.35
CA GLU A 339 -7.20 21.61 -18.63
C GLU A 339 -6.96 20.66 -19.82
N ARG A 340 -5.87 19.86 -19.82
CA ARG A 340 -5.65 18.80 -20.81
C ARG A 340 -6.78 17.77 -20.81
N ILE A 341 -7.23 17.32 -19.63
CA ILE A 341 -8.34 16.38 -19.48
C ILE A 341 -9.64 16.96 -20.07
N LEU A 342 -9.90 18.26 -19.86
CA LEU A 342 -11.08 18.93 -20.37
C LEU A 342 -11.11 19.04 -21.91
N LEU A 343 -9.95 18.92 -22.56
CA LEU A 343 -9.82 18.92 -24.02
C LEU A 343 -9.95 17.52 -24.63
N LEU A 344 -9.97 16.45 -23.84
CA LEU A 344 -10.14 15.09 -24.32
C LEU A 344 -11.60 14.82 -24.67
N ASP A 345 -11.82 14.14 -25.81
CA ASP A 345 -13.12 13.56 -26.11
C ASP A 345 -13.39 12.29 -25.30
N GLU A 346 -14.63 11.85 -25.28
CA GLU A 346 -15.07 10.67 -24.53
C GLU A 346 -14.35 9.41 -25.02
N GLY A 347 -14.16 9.26 -26.33
CA GLY A 347 -13.49 8.11 -26.92
C GLY A 347 -12.04 7.99 -26.47
N SER A 348 -11.33 9.10 -26.34
CA SER A 348 -9.95 9.13 -25.80
C SER A 348 -9.90 8.73 -24.33
N ILE A 349 -10.86 9.17 -23.52
CA ILE A 349 -10.94 8.78 -22.10
C ILE A 349 -11.31 7.30 -21.98
N ASP A 350 -12.26 6.81 -22.76
CA ASP A 350 -12.66 5.40 -22.76
C ASP A 350 -11.51 4.48 -23.20
N ALA A 351 -10.69 4.91 -24.17
CA ALA A 351 -9.45 4.20 -24.51
C ALA A 351 -8.47 4.14 -23.35
N MET A 352 -8.27 5.24 -22.60
CA MET A 352 -7.45 5.24 -21.39
C MET A 352 -8.02 4.34 -20.30
N LYS A 353 -9.33 4.26 -20.13
CA LYS A 353 -10.00 3.35 -19.19
C LYS A 353 -9.73 1.88 -19.56
N GLN A 354 -9.78 1.53 -20.84
CA GLN A 354 -9.41 0.18 -21.31
C GLN A 354 -7.95 -0.15 -20.99
N HIS A 355 -7.02 0.77 -21.33
CA HIS A 355 -5.60 0.61 -21.04
C HIS A 355 -5.30 0.55 -19.53
N ALA A 356 -6.07 1.26 -18.69
CA ALA A 356 -5.98 1.15 -17.24
C ALA A 356 -6.28 -0.29 -16.77
N THR A 357 -7.37 -0.88 -17.28
CA THR A 357 -7.74 -2.27 -17.02
C THR A 357 -6.68 -3.26 -17.51
N GLU A 358 -6.15 -3.08 -18.71
CA GLU A 358 -5.09 -3.92 -19.25
C GLU A 358 -3.82 -3.85 -18.41
N THR A 359 -3.44 -2.64 -17.99
CA THR A 359 -2.30 -2.43 -17.09
C THR A 359 -2.51 -3.15 -15.76
N ALA A 360 -3.71 -3.08 -15.19
CA ALA A 360 -4.03 -3.77 -13.95
C ALA A 360 -3.93 -5.29 -14.08
N LYS A 361 -4.44 -5.87 -15.17
CA LYS A 361 -4.31 -7.31 -15.48
C LYS A 361 -2.87 -7.76 -15.60
N GLN A 362 -1.98 -6.91 -16.10
CA GLN A 362 -0.55 -7.20 -16.28
C GLN A 362 0.29 -6.97 -15.03
N ARG A 363 -0.25 -6.32 -13.99
CA ARG A 363 0.55 -5.87 -12.84
C ARG A 363 -0.01 -6.26 -11.48
N PHE A 364 -1.33 -6.40 -11.32
CA PHE A 364 -1.96 -6.47 -9.99
C PHE A 364 -2.73 -7.75 -9.72
N VAL A 365 -2.72 -8.73 -10.61
CA VAL A 365 -3.35 -10.04 -10.37
C VAL A 365 -2.39 -11.03 -9.74
N GLY A 366 -2.90 -11.83 -8.79
CA GLY A 366 -2.07 -12.72 -7.96
C GLY A 366 -1.35 -13.80 -8.75
N GLU A 367 -1.97 -14.33 -9.79
CA GLU A 367 -1.45 -15.41 -10.63
C GLU A 367 -0.08 -15.09 -11.24
N LEU A 368 0.20 -13.80 -11.50
CA LEU A 368 1.50 -13.35 -12.03
C LEU A 368 2.66 -13.66 -11.08
N TYR A 369 2.38 -13.77 -9.79
CA TYR A 369 3.38 -13.89 -8.73
C TYR A 369 3.49 -15.30 -8.14
N THR A 370 2.60 -16.22 -8.54
CA THR A 370 2.52 -17.59 -8.00
C THR A 370 3.86 -18.32 -8.07
N SER A 371 4.49 -18.37 -9.24
CA SER A 371 5.73 -19.14 -9.44
C SER A 371 6.94 -18.54 -8.69
N VAL A 372 7.02 -17.20 -8.61
CA VAL A 372 8.14 -16.52 -7.93
C VAL A 372 8.00 -16.60 -6.42
N LEU A 373 6.79 -16.48 -5.88
CA LEU A 373 6.50 -16.64 -4.45
C LEU A 373 6.72 -18.09 -4.01
N ASP A 374 6.20 -19.05 -4.76
CA ASP A 374 6.38 -20.47 -4.47
C ASP A 374 7.88 -20.85 -4.44
N ARG A 375 8.65 -20.39 -5.40
CA ARG A 375 10.11 -20.59 -5.42
C ARG A 375 10.79 -19.99 -4.19
N ALA A 376 10.38 -18.77 -3.78
CA ALA A 376 10.99 -18.10 -2.65
C ALA A 376 10.76 -18.82 -1.33
N VAL A 377 9.52 -19.28 -1.06
CA VAL A 377 9.19 -19.95 0.19
C VAL A 377 9.68 -21.40 0.25
N ASN A 378 9.99 -22.01 -0.89
CA ASN A 378 10.51 -23.37 -1.00
C ASN A 378 12.05 -23.44 -1.16
N MET A 379 12.75 -22.28 -1.15
CA MET A 379 14.22 -22.30 -1.15
C MET A 379 14.77 -22.80 0.20
N LYS A 380 15.98 -23.30 0.17
CA LYS A 380 16.71 -23.67 1.40
C LYS A 380 17.66 -22.53 1.79
N PRO A 381 17.84 -22.25 3.09
CA PRO A 381 18.71 -21.18 3.57
C PRO A 381 20.20 -21.42 3.27
#